data_bc1aae089e3678c9bca200dc295e9d7e
#
_entry.id   bc1aae089e3678c9bca200dc295e9d7e
#
_cell.length_a   1.000
_cell.length_b   1.000
_cell.length_c   1.000
_cell.angle_alpha   90.00
_cell.angle_beta   90.00
_cell.angle_gamma   90.00
#
_symmetry.space_group_name_H-M   'P 1'
#
loop_
_entity.id
_entity.type
_entity.pdbx_description
1 polymer ?
#
loop_
_entity_poly.entity_id
_entity_poly.type
_entity_poly.pdbx_seq_one_letter_code
_entity_poly.pdbx_strand_id
1 'polypeptide(L)'
;MTFVTTRPNVQARWHSLLQKFKVVVLLSLLMLSGCYDRKGRGEADVLRAEEVLDSADMARRQDSILFARKHHYSENFNFVVKADTLYLMRSQPEEAVSMMPIDTFPVNRHDHLVVADIRIMPNDSIDSVWVQVARDQMTFGWAHESELLPKVVPDDPISQFISTFSDTHLLIFLVVISFIAVAYLLYIIRRKNAKIVHFNDIDSIYPTLLALTVAISATLYASIQLFAPDVWQQFYFHPTLNPFGVPPILTVFLVCVWLMLILGLACVDVVRQHLPFNDAMLYLCGLGGVCAINYIIFSLTTLYYIGYILLAVYVYYALKHYYNSSHCRFVCGQCGTPIRQKGRCPNCGAMNE
;
A
#
# COMPACT_ATOMS: atom_id res chain seq x y z
N MET A 1 -48.91 9.47 -23.99
CA MET A 1 -47.61 9.23 -24.72
C MET A 1 -46.51 9.19 -23.66
N THR A 2 -46.14 8.01 -23.26
CA THR A 2 -45.06 7.79 -22.26
C THR A 2 -43.80 7.48 -23.02
N PHE A 3 -42.84 8.39 -22.98
CA PHE A 3 -41.51 8.20 -23.60
C PHE A 3 -40.77 7.12 -22.81
N VAL A 4 -40.56 5.97 -23.42
CA VAL A 4 -39.56 4.97 -22.98
C VAL A 4 -38.20 5.46 -23.45
N THR A 5 -37.41 6.05 -22.55
CA THR A 5 -36.02 6.36 -22.85
C THR A 5 -35.23 5.04 -22.83
N THR A 6 -34.96 4.51 -24.02
CA THR A 6 -34.00 3.45 -24.20
C THR A 6 -32.61 3.98 -23.83
N ARG A 7 -31.95 3.40 -22.83
CA ARG A 7 -30.54 3.70 -22.52
C ARG A 7 -29.68 3.52 -23.76
N PRO A 8 -28.72 4.42 -24.01
CA PRO A 8 -27.85 4.33 -25.18
C PRO A 8 -27.02 3.05 -25.16
N ASN A 9 -26.86 2.49 -26.33
CA ASN A 9 -26.25 1.25 -26.73
C ASN A 9 -25.04 0.83 -25.86
N VAL A 10 -25.21 -0.18 -25.02
CA VAL A 10 -24.21 -0.73 -24.09
C VAL A 10 -22.95 -1.17 -24.85
N GLN A 11 -23.09 -1.64 -26.10
CA GLN A 11 -21.95 -2.08 -26.91
C GLN A 11 -21.01 -0.92 -27.32
N ALA A 12 -21.54 0.23 -27.68
CA ALA A 12 -20.71 1.41 -28.01
C ALA A 12 -19.96 1.94 -26.78
N ARG A 13 -20.55 1.80 -25.61
CA ARG A 13 -19.94 2.16 -24.32
C ARG A 13 -18.82 1.19 -23.94
N TRP A 14 -18.98 -0.11 -24.21
CA TRP A 14 -17.94 -1.10 -23.98
C TRP A 14 -16.70 -0.86 -24.83
N HIS A 15 -16.86 -0.48 -26.10
CA HIS A 15 -15.74 -0.13 -26.97
C HIS A 15 -14.99 1.10 -26.49
N SER A 16 -15.69 2.14 -26.04
CA SER A 16 -15.09 3.36 -25.49
C SER A 16 -14.37 3.07 -24.16
N LEU A 17 -14.95 2.25 -23.29
CA LEU A 17 -14.34 1.82 -22.03
C LEU A 17 -13.11 0.94 -22.23
N LEU A 18 -13.18 -0.02 -23.18
CA LEU A 18 -12.02 -0.85 -23.55
C LEU A 18 -10.89 -0.02 -24.15
N GLN A 19 -11.20 1.01 -24.90
CA GLN A 19 -10.18 1.88 -25.50
C GLN A 19 -9.51 2.76 -24.43
N LYS A 20 -10.27 3.31 -23.46
CA LYS A 20 -9.74 4.05 -22.33
C LYS A 20 -8.97 3.15 -21.36
N PHE A 21 -9.45 1.95 -21.11
CA PHE A 21 -8.76 0.94 -20.32
C PHE A 21 -7.42 0.53 -20.96
N LYS A 22 -7.36 0.36 -22.30
CA LYS A 22 -6.10 0.12 -23.02
C LYS A 22 -5.12 1.28 -22.84
N VAL A 23 -5.58 2.53 -22.85
CA VAL A 23 -4.73 3.71 -22.65
C VAL A 23 -4.20 3.76 -21.20
N VAL A 24 -5.05 3.47 -20.21
CA VAL A 24 -4.63 3.44 -18.79
C VAL A 24 -3.65 2.29 -18.53
N VAL A 25 -3.91 1.11 -19.10
CA VAL A 25 -3.00 -0.04 -19.01
C VAL A 25 -1.68 0.25 -19.75
N LEU A 26 -1.73 0.89 -20.91
CA LEU A 26 -0.52 1.31 -21.64
C LEU A 26 0.29 2.33 -20.88
N LEU A 27 -0.38 3.31 -20.22
CA LEU A 27 0.27 4.31 -19.37
C LEU A 27 0.87 3.67 -18.11
N SER A 28 0.18 2.70 -17.49
CA SER A 28 0.71 1.95 -16.34
C SER A 28 1.88 1.06 -16.75
N LEU A 29 1.85 0.44 -17.94
CA LEU A 29 2.97 -0.32 -18.50
C LEU A 29 4.17 0.58 -18.82
N LEU A 30 3.94 1.80 -19.31
CA LEU A 30 5.00 2.80 -19.54
C LEU A 30 5.61 3.29 -18.21
N MET A 31 4.81 3.43 -17.16
CA MET A 31 5.31 3.74 -15.81
C MET A 31 6.09 2.56 -15.20
N LEU A 32 5.77 1.30 -15.57
CA LEU A 32 6.51 0.11 -15.16
C LEU A 32 7.89 0.00 -15.85
N SER A 33 8.03 0.50 -17.08
CA SER A 33 9.28 0.41 -17.84
C SER A 33 10.26 1.54 -17.56
N GLY A 34 9.84 2.60 -16.87
CA GLY A 34 10.70 3.74 -16.61
C GLY A 34 10.94 3.95 -15.12
N CYS A 35 12.13 3.72 -14.65
CA CYS A 35 12.79 4.33 -13.50
C CYS A 35 12.97 3.58 -12.19
N TYR A 36 12.53 2.33 -12.01
CA TYR A 36 12.88 1.64 -10.76
C TYR A 36 13.59 0.29 -10.97
N ASP A 37 14.44 0.21 -11.98
CA ASP A 37 15.41 -0.88 -12.10
C ASP A 37 16.78 -0.38 -11.59
N ARG A 38 16.89 -0.17 -10.29
CA ARG A 38 18.17 -0.20 -9.59
C ARG A 38 18.56 -1.68 -9.41
N LYS A 39 18.56 -2.43 -10.50
CA LYS A 39 19.33 -3.64 -10.55
C LYS A 39 20.76 -3.24 -10.25
N GLY A 40 21.23 -3.62 -9.07
CA GLY A 40 22.58 -3.34 -8.66
C GLY A 40 23.51 -3.73 -9.81
N ARG A 41 24.20 -2.74 -10.31
CA ARG A 41 25.30 -2.85 -11.28
C ARG A 41 26.41 -3.80 -10.77
N GLY A 42 26.15 -4.42 -9.60
CA GLY A 42 27.07 -5.31 -8.88
C GLY A 42 27.13 -6.75 -9.38
N GLU A 43 26.10 -7.30 -10.03
CA GLU A 43 26.10 -8.73 -10.33
C GLU A 43 26.85 -9.06 -11.64
N ALA A 44 26.86 -8.17 -12.62
CA ALA A 44 27.59 -8.39 -13.86
C ALA A 44 29.08 -7.98 -13.77
N ASP A 45 29.42 -6.99 -12.96
CA ASP A 45 30.81 -6.60 -12.67
C ASP A 45 31.46 -7.56 -11.65
N VAL A 46 30.69 -8.20 -10.82
CA VAL A 46 31.11 -9.20 -9.83
C VAL A 46 31.66 -10.47 -10.50
N LEU A 47 31.04 -10.93 -11.59
CA LEU A 47 31.49 -12.13 -12.33
C LEU A 47 32.77 -11.91 -13.13
N ARG A 48 33.15 -10.66 -13.38
CA ARG A 48 34.39 -10.32 -14.13
C ARG A 48 35.58 -10.06 -13.23
N ALA A 49 35.39 -9.81 -11.94
CA ALA A 49 36.43 -9.58 -10.94
C ALA A 49 36.86 -10.87 -10.21
N GLU A 50 36.32 -12.01 -10.58
CA GLU A 50 36.48 -13.28 -9.85
C GLU A 50 37.82 -13.97 -10.03
N GLU A 51 38.73 -13.45 -10.84
CA GLU A 51 39.95 -14.16 -11.23
C GLU A 51 41.20 -13.95 -10.32
N VAL A 52 41.20 -12.97 -9.40
CA VAL A 52 42.33 -12.77 -8.47
C VAL A 52 41.86 -12.16 -7.14
N LEU A 53 40.97 -12.82 -6.39
CA LEU A 53 40.68 -12.42 -5.03
C LEU A 53 41.39 -13.34 -4.04
N ASP A 54 42.21 -12.74 -3.17
CA ASP A 54 42.83 -13.40 -2.04
C ASP A 54 41.76 -14.07 -1.14
N SER A 55 42.09 -15.21 -0.53
CA SER A 55 41.17 -16.00 0.30
C SER A 55 40.53 -15.17 1.46
N ALA A 56 41.24 -14.15 1.93
CA ALA A 56 40.76 -13.22 2.95
C ALA A 56 39.63 -12.30 2.43
N ASP A 57 39.74 -11.85 1.19
CA ASP A 57 38.71 -11.00 0.56
C ASP A 57 37.45 -11.78 0.22
N MET A 58 37.60 -13.07 -0.11
CA MET A 58 36.46 -13.96 -0.30
C MET A 58 35.70 -14.21 1.01
N ALA A 59 36.41 -14.42 2.12
CA ALA A 59 35.80 -14.57 3.44
C ALA A 59 35.04 -13.31 3.87
N ARG A 60 35.65 -12.12 3.75
CA ARG A 60 34.98 -10.83 4.06
C ARG A 60 33.72 -10.61 3.21
N ARG A 61 33.80 -10.96 1.93
CA ARG A 61 32.65 -10.84 1.03
C ARG A 61 31.53 -11.79 1.42
N GLN A 62 31.85 -13.02 1.82
CA GLN A 62 30.87 -14.00 2.28
C GLN A 62 30.21 -13.56 3.59
N ASP A 63 30.99 -13.00 4.53
CA ASP A 63 30.47 -12.45 5.79
C ASP A 63 29.56 -11.23 5.53
N SER A 64 29.91 -10.34 4.63
CA SER A 64 29.08 -9.20 4.22
C SER A 64 27.77 -9.66 3.58
N ILE A 65 27.78 -10.68 2.73
CA ILE A 65 26.56 -11.26 2.12
C ILE A 65 25.67 -11.90 3.17
N LEU A 66 26.26 -12.65 4.10
CA LEU A 66 25.51 -13.29 5.20
C LEU A 66 24.90 -12.22 6.13
N PHE A 67 25.64 -11.17 6.44
CA PHE A 67 25.15 -10.04 7.21
C PHE A 67 23.98 -9.37 6.49
N ALA A 68 24.13 -8.98 5.22
CA ALA A 68 23.10 -8.33 4.43
C ALA A 68 21.84 -9.19 4.32
N ARG A 69 21.97 -10.51 4.26
CA ARG A 69 20.82 -11.43 4.24
C ARG A 69 20.07 -11.47 5.57
N LYS A 70 20.78 -11.36 6.70
CA LYS A 70 20.20 -11.41 8.03
C LYS A 70 19.62 -10.09 8.49
N HIS A 71 20.32 -8.98 8.19
CA HIS A 71 20.01 -7.64 8.68
C HIS A 71 19.33 -6.76 7.62
N HIS A 72 19.25 -7.21 6.35
CA HIS A 72 18.61 -6.56 5.21
C HIS A 72 19.24 -5.24 4.74
N TYR A 73 20.42 -4.86 5.25
CA TYR A 73 21.21 -3.72 4.78
C TYR A 73 22.71 -4.09 4.76
N SER A 74 23.53 -3.26 4.13
CA SER A 74 24.97 -3.45 4.00
C SER A 74 25.68 -2.09 4.04
N GLU A 75 26.99 -2.10 3.88
CA GLU A 75 27.76 -0.88 3.63
C GLU A 75 27.19 -0.13 2.41
N ASN A 76 27.30 1.19 2.43
CA ASN A 76 26.71 2.13 1.47
C ASN A 76 25.18 2.15 1.41
N PHE A 77 24.49 1.56 2.38
CA PHE A 77 23.04 1.69 2.50
C PHE A 77 22.66 3.07 3.05
N ASN A 78 21.59 3.65 2.50
CA ASN A 78 21.15 4.99 2.86
C ASN A 78 19.95 4.94 3.81
N PHE A 79 20.03 5.71 4.89
CA PHE A 79 18.95 5.92 5.85
C PHE A 79 18.57 7.39 5.96
N VAL A 80 17.35 7.65 6.42
CA VAL A 80 16.89 8.98 6.84
C VAL A 80 16.49 8.91 8.32
N VAL A 81 16.89 9.88 9.10
CA VAL A 81 16.56 9.95 10.53
C VAL A 81 15.08 10.28 10.71
N LYS A 82 14.34 9.37 11.36
CA LYS A 82 12.91 9.52 11.67
C LYS A 82 12.69 10.17 13.04
N ALA A 83 13.54 9.84 14.01
CA ALA A 83 13.48 10.40 15.37
C ALA A 83 13.84 11.89 15.38
N ASP A 84 13.41 12.62 16.39
CA ASP A 84 13.74 14.04 16.50
C ASP A 84 15.24 14.26 16.65
N THR A 85 15.92 13.36 17.38
CA THR A 85 17.37 13.33 17.54
C THR A 85 17.88 11.90 17.59
N LEU A 86 18.99 11.65 16.92
CA LEU A 86 19.78 10.43 17.01
C LEU A 86 21.16 10.81 17.54
N TYR A 87 21.61 10.18 18.63
CA TYR A 87 22.94 10.40 19.16
C TYR A 87 23.93 9.40 18.57
N LEU A 88 25.00 9.89 17.99
CA LEU A 88 26.09 9.07 17.47
C LEU A 88 27.34 9.23 18.36
N MET A 89 28.06 8.14 18.55
CA MET A 89 29.31 8.10 19.31
C MET A 89 30.49 8.41 18.39
N ARG A 90 31.38 9.31 18.81
CA ARG A 90 32.62 9.60 18.07
C ARG A 90 33.69 8.55 18.31
N SER A 91 33.66 7.96 19.52
CA SER A 91 34.60 6.92 19.92
C SER A 91 34.39 5.64 19.12
N GLN A 92 35.48 4.91 18.91
CA GLN A 92 35.41 3.60 18.25
C GLN A 92 34.72 2.56 19.17
N PRO A 93 34.09 1.51 18.60
CA PRO A 93 33.43 0.47 19.37
C PRO A 93 34.33 -0.16 20.46
N GLU A 94 35.61 -0.34 20.16
CA GLU A 94 36.61 -0.91 21.07
C GLU A 94 36.83 -0.02 22.30
N GLU A 95 36.76 1.30 22.14
CA GLU A 95 36.89 2.26 23.23
C GLU A 95 35.62 2.29 24.09
N ALA A 96 34.45 2.23 23.45
CA ALA A 96 33.16 2.20 24.13
C ALA A 96 33.00 0.97 25.01
N VAL A 97 33.37 -0.20 24.52
CA VAL A 97 33.34 -1.48 25.29
C VAL A 97 34.35 -1.45 26.45
N SER A 98 35.44 -0.68 26.35
CA SER A 98 36.45 -0.52 27.41
C SER A 98 36.08 0.49 28.49
N MET A 99 34.82 0.97 28.53
CA MET A 99 34.30 1.96 29.51
C MET A 99 35.06 3.30 29.52
N MET A 100 35.64 3.70 28.40
CA MET A 100 36.20 5.06 28.27
C MET A 100 35.09 6.10 28.12
N PRO A 101 35.36 7.36 28.43
CA PRO A 101 34.39 8.46 28.29
C PRO A 101 33.93 8.52 26.82
N ILE A 102 32.62 8.41 26.61
CA ILE A 102 32.02 8.40 25.27
C ILE A 102 31.61 9.84 24.92
N ASP A 103 32.21 10.40 23.87
CA ASP A 103 31.75 11.66 23.29
C ASP A 103 30.66 11.36 22.26
N THR A 104 29.51 12.01 22.42
CA THR A 104 28.35 11.84 21.54
C THR A 104 27.93 13.16 20.93
N PHE A 105 27.39 13.11 19.72
CA PHE A 105 26.82 14.27 19.05
C PHE A 105 25.45 13.95 18.45
N PRO A 106 24.53 14.93 18.43
CA PRO A 106 23.20 14.74 17.91
C PRO A 106 23.17 14.86 16.37
N VAL A 107 22.36 14.02 15.72
CA VAL A 107 21.94 14.13 14.34
C VAL A 107 20.43 14.40 14.33
N ASN A 108 19.98 15.31 13.50
CA ASN A 108 18.61 15.81 13.51
C ASN A 108 17.69 14.99 12.62
N ARG A 109 16.40 15.14 12.85
CA ARG A 109 15.36 14.55 12.01
C ARG A 109 15.49 15.01 10.56
N HIS A 110 15.25 14.08 9.63
CA HIS A 110 15.41 14.23 8.19
C HIS A 110 16.85 14.35 7.67
N ASP A 111 17.87 14.22 8.53
CA ASP A 111 19.22 14.09 8.05
C ASP A 111 19.39 12.75 7.32
N HIS A 112 20.09 12.78 6.19
CA HIS A 112 20.44 11.58 5.41
C HIS A 112 21.73 10.99 5.97
N LEU A 113 21.73 9.69 6.18
CA LEU A 113 22.87 8.94 6.71
C LEU A 113 23.23 7.82 5.74
N VAL A 114 24.52 7.59 5.57
CA VAL A 114 25.06 6.47 4.80
C VAL A 114 25.80 5.53 5.74
N VAL A 115 25.56 4.24 5.63
CA VAL A 115 26.32 3.23 6.36
C VAL A 115 27.74 3.18 5.81
N ALA A 116 28.72 3.58 6.63
CA ALA A 116 30.12 3.66 6.22
C ALA A 116 30.90 2.37 6.55
N ASP A 117 30.62 1.76 7.71
CA ASP A 117 31.29 0.52 8.16
C ASP A 117 30.35 -0.25 9.11
N ILE A 118 30.54 -1.57 9.21
CA ILE A 118 29.80 -2.44 10.11
C ILE A 118 30.80 -3.31 10.83
N ARG A 119 30.76 -3.30 12.18
CA ARG A 119 31.63 -4.13 13.01
C ARG A 119 30.82 -5.03 13.95
N ILE A 120 31.24 -6.26 14.05
CA ILE A 120 30.63 -7.25 14.94
C ILE A 120 31.56 -7.42 16.14
N MET A 121 31.06 -7.03 17.34
CA MET A 121 31.75 -7.13 18.61
C MET A 121 31.06 -8.19 19.49
N PRO A 122 31.48 -9.49 19.44
CA PRO A 122 30.81 -10.56 20.17
C PRO A 122 30.85 -10.39 21.69
N ASN A 123 31.77 -9.58 22.21
CA ASN A 123 31.96 -9.35 23.64
C ASN A 123 31.13 -8.18 24.20
N ASP A 124 30.40 -7.47 23.35
CA ASP A 124 29.52 -6.40 23.82
C ASP A 124 28.25 -6.97 24.44
N SER A 125 27.94 -6.50 25.65
CA SER A 125 26.78 -6.98 26.42
C SER A 125 25.46 -6.35 26.00
N ILE A 126 25.48 -5.24 25.24
CA ILE A 126 24.29 -4.48 24.82
C ILE A 126 23.85 -4.99 23.44
N ASP A 127 24.74 -4.88 22.47
CA ASP A 127 24.48 -5.31 21.09
C ASP A 127 25.83 -5.64 20.41
N SER A 128 25.88 -6.77 19.77
CA SER A 128 27.08 -7.21 19.07
C SER A 128 27.36 -6.46 17.76
N VAL A 129 26.35 -5.77 17.21
CA VAL A 129 26.46 -5.09 15.92
C VAL A 129 26.59 -3.59 16.10
N TRP A 130 27.72 -3.08 15.65
CA TRP A 130 28.03 -1.65 15.61
C TRP A 130 28.01 -1.16 14.18
N VAL A 131 27.29 -0.07 13.95
CA VAL A 131 27.11 0.53 12.63
C VAL A 131 27.72 1.93 12.63
N GLN A 132 28.68 2.15 11.75
CA GLN A 132 29.18 3.49 11.48
C GLN A 132 28.28 4.14 10.44
N VAL A 133 27.73 5.29 10.78
CA VAL A 133 26.93 6.09 9.85
C VAL A 133 27.57 7.46 9.65
N ALA A 134 27.54 7.94 8.41
CA ALA A 134 28.04 9.23 8.03
C ALA A 134 26.92 10.09 7.45
N ARG A 135 26.81 11.35 7.91
CA ARG A 135 25.95 12.37 7.32
C ARG A 135 26.68 13.11 6.20
N ASP A 136 27.93 13.41 6.43
CA ASP A 136 28.82 14.09 5.50
C ASP A 136 30.29 13.65 5.77
N GLN A 137 31.24 14.17 4.99
CA GLN A 137 32.65 13.77 5.07
C GLN A 137 33.30 14.08 6.45
N MET A 138 32.71 14.99 7.25
CA MET A 138 33.24 15.42 8.53
C MET A 138 32.41 14.93 9.72
N THR A 139 31.17 14.51 9.46
CA THR A 139 30.20 14.10 10.50
C THR A 139 29.88 12.63 10.33
N PHE A 140 30.59 11.80 11.05
CA PHE A 140 30.39 10.35 11.12
C PHE A 140 30.51 9.87 12.57
N GLY A 141 29.82 8.80 12.89
CA GLY A 141 29.85 8.23 14.23
C GLY A 141 29.30 6.83 14.28
N TRP A 142 29.40 6.21 15.43
CA TRP A 142 28.98 4.84 15.69
C TRP A 142 27.71 4.79 16.51
N ALA A 143 26.87 3.79 16.23
CA ALA A 143 25.71 3.46 17.04
C ALA A 143 25.52 1.94 17.05
N HIS A 144 24.88 1.40 18.09
CA HIS A 144 24.40 0.04 18.11
C HIS A 144 23.26 -0.12 17.10
N GLU A 145 23.18 -1.26 16.43
CA GLU A 145 22.10 -1.55 15.49
C GLU A 145 20.72 -1.43 16.15
N SER A 146 20.59 -1.99 17.34
CA SER A 146 19.36 -1.94 18.14
C SER A 146 18.90 -0.53 18.51
N GLU A 147 19.82 0.44 18.58
CA GLU A 147 19.49 1.84 18.82
C GLU A 147 19.25 2.62 17.52
N LEU A 148 19.95 2.26 16.46
CA LEU A 148 19.90 2.93 15.15
C LEU A 148 18.58 2.61 14.42
N LEU A 149 18.28 1.32 14.20
CA LEU A 149 17.17 0.89 13.34
C LEU A 149 15.79 1.43 13.74
N PRO A 150 15.43 1.54 15.03
CA PRO A 150 14.16 2.14 15.43
C PRO A 150 14.05 3.63 15.12
N LYS A 151 15.20 4.34 15.00
CA LYS A 151 15.27 5.78 14.82
C LYS A 151 15.48 6.23 13.38
N VAL A 152 15.74 5.30 12.47
CA VAL A 152 15.98 5.58 11.05
C VAL A 152 15.01 4.81 10.15
N VAL A 153 14.91 5.25 8.90
CA VAL A 153 14.10 4.62 7.84
C VAL A 153 14.96 4.54 6.60
N PRO A 154 14.87 3.48 5.78
CA PRO A 154 15.53 3.44 4.48
C PRO A 154 15.23 4.69 3.65
N ASP A 155 16.25 5.23 2.98
CA ASP A 155 16.10 6.42 2.13
C ASP A 155 15.44 6.05 0.79
N ASP A 156 14.20 5.63 0.88
CA ASP A 156 13.35 5.27 -0.24
C ASP A 156 11.94 5.77 0.01
N PRO A 157 11.27 6.39 -0.98
CA PRO A 157 9.92 6.93 -0.82
C PRO A 157 8.88 5.89 -0.37
N ILE A 158 9.02 4.62 -0.82
CA ILE A 158 8.09 3.56 -0.46
C ILE A 158 8.29 3.15 1.00
N SER A 159 9.53 2.99 1.44
CA SER A 159 9.88 2.67 2.83
C SER A 159 9.47 3.77 3.80
N GLN A 160 9.69 5.04 3.42
CA GLN A 160 9.24 6.20 4.19
C GLN A 160 7.70 6.25 4.28
N PHE A 161 6.99 5.96 3.17
CA PHE A 161 5.53 5.85 3.17
C PHE A 161 5.07 4.73 4.10
N ILE A 162 5.63 3.53 3.98
CA ILE A 162 5.31 2.38 4.86
C ILE A 162 5.56 2.74 6.32
N SER A 163 6.71 3.34 6.65
CA SER A 163 7.04 3.75 8.01
C SER A 163 6.03 4.76 8.56
N THR A 164 5.63 5.75 7.75
CA THR A 164 4.66 6.77 8.16
C THR A 164 3.27 6.17 8.42
N PHE A 165 2.82 5.25 7.58
CA PHE A 165 1.50 4.61 7.73
C PHE A 165 1.50 3.44 8.73
N SER A 166 2.65 2.88 9.06
CA SER A 166 2.80 1.84 10.09
C SER A 166 2.88 2.40 11.51
N ASP A 167 2.98 3.71 11.66
CA ASP A 167 3.01 4.35 12.97
C ASP A 167 1.66 4.20 13.67
N THR A 168 1.67 3.59 14.87
CA THR A 168 0.46 3.31 15.66
C THR A 168 -0.37 4.57 15.94
N HIS A 169 0.30 5.70 16.16
CA HIS A 169 -0.38 6.99 16.42
C HIS A 169 -1.14 7.47 15.18
N LEU A 170 -0.57 7.32 13.99
CA LEU A 170 -1.19 7.70 12.74
C LEU A 170 -2.37 6.79 12.41
N LEU A 171 -2.26 5.49 12.71
CA LEU A 171 -3.35 4.53 12.54
C LEU A 171 -4.54 4.87 13.46
N ILE A 172 -4.29 5.18 14.74
CA ILE A 172 -5.31 5.63 15.67
C ILE A 172 -5.98 6.92 15.17
N PHE A 173 -5.19 7.88 14.69
CA PHE A 173 -5.69 9.14 14.13
C PHE A 173 -6.59 8.90 12.91
N LEU A 174 -6.20 8.02 11.98
CA LEU A 174 -7.01 7.64 10.82
C LEU A 174 -8.32 6.97 11.23
N VAL A 175 -8.30 6.10 12.24
CA VAL A 175 -9.52 5.47 12.79
C VAL A 175 -10.46 6.53 13.36
N VAL A 176 -9.95 7.46 14.16
CA VAL A 176 -10.74 8.55 14.75
C VAL A 176 -11.35 9.45 13.67
N ILE A 177 -10.56 9.88 12.68
CA ILE A 177 -11.07 10.69 11.55
C ILE A 177 -12.13 9.93 10.76
N SER A 178 -11.92 8.64 10.48
CA SER A 178 -12.88 7.80 9.77
C SER A 178 -14.21 7.72 10.54
N PHE A 179 -14.16 7.57 11.86
CA PHE A 179 -15.35 7.58 12.73
C PHE A 179 -16.10 8.91 12.67
N ILE A 180 -15.36 10.03 12.76
CA ILE A 180 -15.94 11.39 12.67
C ILE A 180 -16.57 11.61 11.29
N ALA A 181 -15.90 11.20 10.22
CA ALA A 181 -16.41 11.32 8.85
C ALA A 181 -17.69 10.51 8.65
N VAL A 182 -17.74 9.27 9.15
CA VAL A 182 -18.95 8.42 9.09
C VAL A 182 -20.10 9.04 9.92
N ALA A 183 -19.81 9.50 11.14
CA ALA A 183 -20.80 10.15 11.98
C ALA A 183 -21.37 11.42 11.34
N TYR A 184 -20.51 12.22 10.72
CA TYR A 184 -20.90 13.43 9.99
C TYR A 184 -21.74 13.11 8.75
N LEU A 185 -21.36 12.10 7.97
CA LEU A 185 -22.16 11.59 6.85
C LEU A 185 -23.55 11.14 7.30
N LEU A 186 -23.63 10.33 8.35
CA LEU A 186 -24.90 9.88 8.93
C LEU A 186 -25.77 11.06 9.44
N TYR A 187 -25.13 12.07 10.03
CA TYR A 187 -25.81 13.29 10.46
C TYR A 187 -26.42 14.07 9.28
N ILE A 188 -25.67 14.27 8.20
CA ILE A 188 -26.15 14.96 6.98
C ILE A 188 -27.30 14.18 6.36
N ILE A 189 -27.17 12.86 6.25
CA ILE A 189 -28.20 11.98 5.72
C ILE A 189 -29.51 12.11 6.50
N ARG A 190 -29.43 12.07 7.84
CA ARG A 190 -30.65 12.15 8.70
C ARG A 190 -31.29 13.54 8.71
N ARG A 191 -30.50 14.61 8.61
CA ARG A 191 -31.00 15.97 8.82
C ARG A 191 -31.46 16.67 7.54
N LYS A 192 -30.89 16.34 6.37
CA LYS A 192 -31.16 17.08 5.13
C LYS A 192 -32.03 16.34 4.11
N ASN A 193 -32.54 15.14 4.41
CA ASN A 193 -33.20 14.28 3.40
C ASN A 193 -32.42 14.29 2.05
N ALA A 194 -31.09 14.46 2.15
CA ALA A 194 -30.23 14.45 0.98
C ALA A 194 -30.45 13.09 0.32
N LYS A 195 -30.79 13.07 -0.95
CA LYS A 195 -30.78 11.85 -1.75
C LYS A 195 -29.38 11.27 -1.62
N ILE A 196 -29.27 10.21 -0.84
CA ILE A 196 -28.03 9.44 -0.80
C ILE A 196 -27.88 8.90 -2.20
N VAL A 197 -26.82 9.31 -2.90
CA VAL A 197 -26.41 8.61 -4.10
C VAL A 197 -26.04 7.21 -3.63
N HIS A 198 -26.97 6.27 -3.83
CA HIS A 198 -26.73 4.87 -3.50
C HIS A 198 -25.61 4.36 -4.37
N PHE A 199 -24.79 3.44 -3.84
CA PHE A 199 -23.80 2.72 -4.67
C PHE A 199 -24.42 2.08 -5.90
N ASN A 200 -25.74 1.86 -5.89
CA ASN A 200 -26.54 1.34 -7.01
C ASN A 200 -26.91 2.38 -8.06
N ASP A 201 -26.72 3.68 -7.84
CA ASP A 201 -27.09 4.73 -8.80
C ASP A 201 -26.08 4.82 -9.95
N ILE A 202 -24.92 4.21 -9.78
CA ILE A 202 -23.90 4.05 -10.81
C ILE A 202 -23.87 2.57 -11.21
N ASP A 203 -24.38 2.24 -12.43
CA ASP A 203 -24.31 0.89 -13.02
C ASP A 203 -22.86 0.54 -13.40
N SER A 204 -21.99 0.45 -12.42
CA SER A 204 -20.58 0.14 -12.60
C SER A 204 -20.09 -0.90 -11.61
N ILE A 205 -19.30 -1.87 -12.10
CA ILE A 205 -18.67 -2.89 -11.27
C ILE A 205 -17.44 -2.35 -10.50
N TYR A 206 -16.83 -1.25 -10.98
CA TYR A 206 -15.54 -0.77 -10.47
C TYR A 206 -15.53 -0.43 -8.98
N PRO A 207 -16.54 0.23 -8.38
CA PRO A 207 -16.55 0.50 -6.95
C PRO A 207 -16.57 -0.79 -6.11
N THR A 208 -17.35 -1.79 -6.55
CA THR A 208 -17.42 -3.10 -5.88
C THR A 208 -16.10 -3.85 -5.98
N LEU A 209 -15.49 -3.87 -7.19
CA LEU A 209 -14.18 -4.50 -7.39
C LEU A 209 -13.09 -3.79 -6.57
N LEU A 210 -13.11 -2.46 -6.50
CA LEU A 210 -12.16 -1.71 -5.69
C LEU A 210 -12.27 -2.10 -4.21
N ALA A 211 -13.49 -2.11 -3.65
CA ALA A 211 -13.71 -2.49 -2.26
C ALA A 211 -13.29 -3.94 -1.97
N LEU A 212 -13.54 -4.87 -2.90
CA LEU A 212 -13.08 -6.25 -2.80
C LEU A 212 -11.56 -6.36 -2.85
N THR A 213 -10.91 -5.66 -3.80
CA THR A 213 -9.45 -5.69 -3.95
C THR A 213 -8.77 -5.14 -2.69
N VAL A 214 -9.33 -4.08 -2.08
CA VAL A 214 -8.82 -3.54 -0.80
C VAL A 214 -8.93 -4.58 0.31
N ALA A 215 -10.07 -5.28 0.44
CA ALA A 215 -10.25 -6.32 1.46
C ALA A 215 -9.26 -7.49 1.27
N ILE A 216 -9.07 -7.94 0.02
CA ILE A 216 -8.09 -8.98 -0.33
C ILE A 216 -6.67 -8.53 -0.01
N SER A 217 -6.29 -7.29 -0.39
CA SER A 217 -4.96 -6.74 -0.09
C SER A 217 -4.70 -6.63 1.41
N ALA A 218 -5.69 -6.19 2.20
CA ALA A 218 -5.57 -6.10 3.66
C ALA A 218 -5.33 -7.47 4.28
N THR A 219 -6.06 -8.50 3.82
CA THR A 219 -5.88 -9.88 4.26
C THR A 219 -4.51 -10.43 3.88
N LEU A 220 -4.04 -10.17 2.64
CA LEU A 220 -2.72 -10.58 2.18
C LEU A 220 -1.61 -9.90 2.99
N TYR A 221 -1.72 -8.59 3.22
CA TYR A 221 -0.77 -7.84 4.03
C TYR A 221 -0.62 -8.42 5.43
N ALA A 222 -1.73 -8.65 6.13
CA ALA A 222 -1.71 -9.26 7.45
C ALA A 222 -1.17 -10.70 7.41
N SER A 223 -1.45 -11.47 6.33
CA SER A 223 -0.92 -12.81 6.13
C SER A 223 0.60 -12.82 5.94
N ILE A 224 1.13 -11.85 5.18
CA ILE A 224 2.59 -11.70 5.00
C ILE A 224 3.25 -11.43 6.36
N GLN A 225 2.69 -10.55 7.16
CA GLN A 225 3.23 -10.25 8.49
C GLN A 225 3.20 -11.45 9.44
N LEU A 226 2.17 -12.31 9.33
CA LEU A 226 2.03 -13.49 10.18
C LEU A 226 2.94 -14.66 9.76
N PHE A 227 3.04 -14.92 8.46
CA PHE A 227 3.66 -16.14 7.94
C PHE A 227 5.02 -15.93 7.28
N ALA A 228 5.35 -14.71 6.88
CA ALA A 228 6.59 -14.40 6.18
C ALA A 228 7.12 -13.00 6.56
N PRO A 229 7.39 -12.74 7.87
CA PRO A 229 7.88 -11.44 8.33
C PRO A 229 9.20 -11.04 7.67
N ASP A 230 10.11 -12.00 7.43
CA ASP A 230 11.40 -11.74 6.79
C ASP A 230 11.24 -11.21 5.35
N VAL A 231 10.25 -11.75 4.61
CA VAL A 231 9.94 -11.27 3.25
C VAL A 231 9.44 -9.82 3.29
N TRP A 232 8.66 -9.47 4.32
CA TRP A 232 8.20 -8.10 4.51
C TRP A 232 9.34 -7.16 4.88
N GLN A 233 10.24 -7.58 5.77
CA GLN A 233 11.42 -6.80 6.13
C GLN A 233 12.34 -6.59 4.93
N GLN A 234 12.61 -7.62 4.15
CA GLN A 234 13.39 -7.50 2.92
C GLN A 234 12.76 -6.49 1.95
N PHE A 235 11.44 -6.51 1.79
CA PHE A 235 10.72 -5.54 0.96
C PHE A 235 10.79 -4.13 1.54
N TYR A 236 10.74 -3.98 2.86
CA TYR A 236 10.84 -2.68 3.53
C TYR A 236 12.20 -2.03 3.32
N PHE A 237 13.29 -2.81 3.36
CA PHE A 237 14.63 -2.29 3.12
C PHE A 237 14.95 -2.10 1.62
N HIS A 238 14.41 -2.95 0.77
CA HIS A 238 14.63 -2.93 -0.68
C HIS A 238 13.31 -2.95 -1.44
N PRO A 239 12.51 -1.87 -1.37
CA PRO A 239 11.21 -1.85 -1.99
C PRO A 239 11.33 -1.87 -3.53
N THR A 240 10.41 -2.57 -4.17
CA THR A 240 10.27 -2.61 -5.61
C THR A 240 8.81 -2.60 -6.01
N LEU A 241 8.47 -1.91 -7.09
CA LEU A 241 7.12 -1.95 -7.68
C LEU A 241 6.98 -3.04 -8.74
N ASN A 242 8.09 -3.74 -9.08
CA ASN A 242 8.08 -4.82 -10.02
C ASN A 242 7.59 -6.12 -9.35
N PRO A 243 6.40 -6.64 -9.70
CA PRO A 243 5.87 -7.85 -9.09
C PRO A 243 6.62 -9.14 -9.48
N PHE A 244 7.42 -9.12 -10.54
CA PHE A 244 8.09 -10.33 -11.06
C PHE A 244 9.45 -10.62 -10.43
N GLY A 245 10.01 -9.68 -9.66
CA GLY A 245 11.32 -9.81 -9.02
C GLY A 245 11.27 -10.18 -7.52
N VAL A 246 10.10 -10.55 -6.99
CA VAL A 246 9.87 -10.76 -5.55
C VAL A 246 9.27 -12.15 -5.28
N PRO A 247 9.31 -12.65 -4.02
CA PRO A 247 8.68 -13.91 -3.66
C PRO A 247 7.18 -13.97 -4.00
N PRO A 248 6.61 -15.16 -4.31
CA PRO A 248 5.25 -15.28 -4.85
C PRO A 248 4.15 -14.63 -4.00
N ILE A 249 4.27 -14.70 -2.67
CA ILE A 249 3.28 -14.08 -1.78
C ILE A 249 3.28 -12.55 -1.91
N LEU A 250 4.44 -11.95 -2.05
CA LEU A 250 4.59 -10.51 -2.26
C LEU A 250 4.21 -10.10 -3.68
N THR A 251 4.46 -10.97 -4.69
CA THR A 251 3.97 -10.78 -6.06
C THR A 251 2.46 -10.59 -6.09
N VAL A 252 1.70 -11.47 -5.43
CA VAL A 252 0.23 -11.36 -5.39
C VAL A 252 -0.20 -10.07 -4.70
N PHE A 253 0.47 -9.69 -3.61
CA PHE A 253 0.19 -8.43 -2.91
C PHE A 253 0.43 -7.21 -3.81
N LEU A 254 1.57 -7.14 -4.52
CA LEU A 254 1.89 -6.05 -5.43
C LEU A 254 0.92 -5.97 -6.61
N VAL A 255 0.50 -7.12 -7.17
CA VAL A 255 -0.55 -7.16 -8.20
C VAL A 255 -1.86 -6.57 -7.67
N CYS A 256 -2.25 -6.88 -6.42
CA CYS A 256 -3.43 -6.27 -5.80
C CYS A 256 -3.27 -4.76 -5.64
N VAL A 257 -2.08 -4.26 -5.26
CA VAL A 257 -1.79 -2.82 -5.16
C VAL A 257 -1.97 -2.14 -6.53
N TRP A 258 -1.42 -2.71 -7.61
CA TRP A 258 -1.62 -2.20 -8.96
C TRP A 258 -3.09 -2.22 -9.39
N LEU A 259 -3.81 -3.29 -9.07
CA LEU A 259 -5.25 -3.38 -9.33
C LEU A 259 -6.03 -2.31 -8.58
N MET A 260 -5.69 -2.01 -7.31
CA MET A 260 -6.32 -0.92 -6.56
C MET A 260 -6.13 0.43 -7.25
N LEU A 261 -4.93 0.73 -7.74
CA LEU A 261 -4.66 1.98 -8.45
C LEU A 261 -5.47 2.08 -9.75
N ILE A 262 -5.48 1.02 -10.55
CA ILE A 262 -6.21 0.98 -11.83
C ILE A 262 -7.73 1.09 -11.59
N LEU A 263 -8.26 0.33 -10.64
CA LEU A 263 -9.69 0.36 -10.30
C LEU A 263 -10.09 1.69 -9.66
N GLY A 264 -9.22 2.30 -8.85
CA GLY A 264 -9.42 3.62 -8.27
C GLY A 264 -9.56 4.69 -9.35
N LEU A 265 -8.63 4.72 -10.31
CA LEU A 265 -8.71 5.64 -11.46
C LEU A 265 -9.97 5.40 -12.31
N ALA A 266 -10.31 4.14 -12.56
CA ALA A 266 -11.54 3.78 -13.27
C ALA A 266 -12.81 4.23 -12.53
N CYS A 267 -12.83 4.11 -11.19
CA CYS A 267 -13.92 4.63 -10.35
C CYS A 267 -14.05 6.15 -10.49
N VAL A 268 -12.96 6.88 -10.39
CA VAL A 268 -12.97 8.35 -10.53
C VAL A 268 -13.50 8.76 -11.90
N ASP A 269 -13.05 8.11 -12.99
CA ASP A 269 -13.52 8.42 -14.36
C ASP A 269 -15.02 8.15 -14.50
N VAL A 270 -15.49 6.99 -14.05
CA VAL A 270 -16.92 6.63 -14.14
C VAL A 270 -17.80 7.55 -13.29
N VAL A 271 -17.38 7.88 -12.09
CA VAL A 271 -18.14 8.77 -11.19
C VAL A 271 -18.24 10.17 -11.77
N ARG A 272 -17.15 10.72 -12.31
CA ARG A 272 -17.15 12.04 -12.96
C ARG A 272 -18.02 12.10 -14.20
N GLN A 273 -18.22 10.98 -14.91
CA GLN A 273 -19.08 10.95 -16.11
C GLN A 273 -20.57 10.88 -15.77
N HIS A 274 -20.94 10.39 -14.57
CA HIS A 274 -22.34 10.15 -14.22
C HIS A 274 -22.90 11.15 -13.22
N LEU A 275 -22.05 11.82 -12.42
CA LEU A 275 -22.47 12.70 -11.34
C LEU A 275 -21.91 14.11 -11.50
N PRO A 276 -22.64 15.16 -11.06
CA PRO A 276 -22.11 16.50 -10.91
C PRO A 276 -20.99 16.49 -9.86
N PHE A 277 -20.10 17.49 -9.94
CA PHE A 277 -18.87 17.54 -9.15
C PHE A 277 -19.09 17.33 -7.63
N ASN A 278 -20.10 18.00 -7.05
CA ASN A 278 -20.38 17.90 -5.60
C ASN A 278 -20.81 16.48 -5.19
N ASP A 279 -21.69 15.85 -5.97
CA ASP A 279 -22.18 14.51 -5.71
C ASP A 279 -21.08 13.45 -5.99
N ALA A 280 -20.27 13.71 -7.01
CA ALA A 280 -19.10 12.87 -7.32
C ALA A 280 -18.09 12.86 -6.17
N MET A 281 -17.77 14.03 -5.60
CA MET A 281 -16.89 14.11 -4.43
C MET A 281 -17.47 13.39 -3.22
N LEU A 282 -18.75 13.57 -2.94
CA LEU A 282 -19.42 12.89 -1.82
C LEU A 282 -19.40 11.37 -2.01
N TYR A 283 -19.66 10.89 -3.22
CA TYR A 283 -19.60 9.47 -3.57
C TYR A 283 -18.21 8.89 -3.38
N LEU A 284 -17.18 9.56 -3.90
CA LEU A 284 -15.78 9.12 -3.77
C LEU A 284 -15.30 9.13 -2.32
N CYS A 285 -15.69 10.14 -1.52
CA CYS A 285 -15.43 10.14 -0.08
C CYS A 285 -16.10 8.96 0.63
N GLY A 286 -17.36 8.66 0.28
CA GLY A 286 -18.08 7.51 0.80
C GLY A 286 -17.40 6.18 0.43
N LEU A 287 -17.00 6.02 -0.83
CA LEU A 287 -16.27 4.85 -1.31
C LEU A 287 -14.92 4.69 -0.61
N GLY A 288 -14.17 5.80 -0.46
CA GLY A 288 -12.92 5.83 0.29
C GLY A 288 -13.11 5.42 1.74
N GLY A 289 -14.19 5.88 2.39
CA GLY A 289 -14.57 5.46 3.75
C GLY A 289 -14.85 3.96 3.84
N VAL A 290 -15.59 3.38 2.88
CA VAL A 290 -15.82 1.93 2.82
C VAL A 290 -14.53 1.15 2.63
N CYS A 291 -13.63 1.62 1.76
CA CYS A 291 -12.32 1.02 1.56
C CYS A 291 -11.47 1.06 2.84
N ALA A 292 -11.45 2.19 3.55
CA ALA A 292 -10.73 2.34 4.82
C ALA A 292 -11.28 1.39 5.90
N ILE A 293 -12.60 1.28 6.03
CA ILE A 293 -13.24 0.36 6.97
C ILE A 293 -12.90 -1.08 6.62
N ASN A 294 -12.99 -1.47 5.34
CA ASN A 294 -12.61 -2.79 4.88
C ASN A 294 -11.14 -3.10 5.22
N TYR A 295 -10.23 -2.16 4.94
CA TYR A 295 -8.81 -2.34 5.27
C TYR A 295 -8.61 -2.62 6.76
N ILE A 296 -9.22 -1.81 7.64
CA ILE A 296 -9.08 -1.97 9.10
C ILE A 296 -9.68 -3.31 9.56
N ILE A 297 -10.90 -3.63 9.12
CA ILE A 297 -11.57 -4.87 9.53
C ILE A 297 -10.77 -6.09 9.09
N PHE A 298 -10.40 -6.17 7.81
CA PHE A 298 -9.71 -7.35 7.29
C PHE A 298 -8.28 -7.46 7.78
N SER A 299 -7.56 -6.34 7.98
CA SER A 299 -6.23 -6.36 8.59
C SER A 299 -6.28 -6.89 10.03
N LEU A 300 -7.20 -6.39 10.87
CA LEU A 300 -7.31 -6.82 12.26
C LEU A 300 -7.84 -8.24 12.41
N THR A 301 -8.91 -8.59 11.69
CA THR A 301 -9.54 -9.92 11.83
C THR A 301 -8.68 -11.06 11.29
N THR A 302 -7.80 -10.76 10.34
CA THR A 302 -6.86 -11.75 9.79
C THR A 302 -5.79 -12.14 10.81
N LEU A 303 -5.38 -11.24 11.70
CA LEU A 303 -4.47 -11.56 12.81
C LEU A 303 -5.04 -12.65 13.73
N TYR A 304 -6.36 -12.77 13.80
CA TYR A 304 -7.06 -13.81 14.59
C TYR A 304 -7.58 -14.97 13.73
N TYR A 305 -7.13 -15.09 12.46
CA TYR A 305 -7.56 -16.09 11.47
C TYR A 305 -9.04 -16.03 11.06
N ILE A 306 -9.85 -15.21 11.71
CA ILE A 306 -11.27 -15.02 11.38
C ILE A 306 -11.44 -14.30 10.05
N GLY A 307 -10.48 -13.46 9.68
CA GLY A 307 -10.49 -12.66 8.45
C GLY A 307 -10.65 -13.48 7.18
N TYR A 308 -10.10 -14.69 7.11
CA TYR A 308 -10.23 -15.56 5.93
C TYR A 308 -11.67 -15.99 5.66
N ILE A 309 -12.37 -16.40 6.72
CA ILE A 309 -13.80 -16.79 6.62
C ILE A 309 -14.64 -15.58 6.29
N LEU A 310 -14.37 -14.45 6.96
CA LEU A 310 -15.07 -13.19 6.73
C LEU A 310 -14.87 -12.70 5.28
N LEU A 311 -13.66 -12.83 4.73
CA LEU A 311 -13.36 -12.48 3.34
C LEU A 311 -14.17 -13.32 2.36
N ALA A 312 -14.23 -14.65 2.55
CA ALA A 312 -14.99 -15.53 1.68
C ALA A 312 -16.49 -15.15 1.68
N VAL A 313 -17.04 -14.88 2.85
CA VAL A 313 -18.43 -14.43 3.03
C VAL A 313 -18.65 -13.06 2.36
N TYR A 314 -17.73 -12.11 2.56
CA TYR A 314 -17.79 -10.78 1.96
C TYR A 314 -17.77 -10.82 0.44
N VAL A 315 -16.83 -11.58 -0.15
CA VAL A 315 -16.76 -11.78 -1.61
C VAL A 315 -18.06 -12.36 -2.15
N TYR A 316 -18.59 -13.41 -1.50
CA TYR A 316 -19.85 -14.02 -1.92
C TYR A 316 -21.02 -13.02 -1.91
N TYR A 317 -21.18 -12.26 -0.83
CA TYR A 317 -22.27 -11.30 -0.73
C TYR A 317 -22.10 -10.10 -1.67
N ALA A 318 -20.89 -9.58 -1.82
CA ALA A 318 -20.62 -8.47 -2.73
C ALA A 318 -20.90 -8.84 -4.18
N LEU A 319 -20.46 -10.02 -4.63
CA LEU A 319 -20.75 -10.51 -5.98
C LEU A 319 -22.26 -10.80 -6.16
N LYS A 320 -22.88 -11.46 -5.21
CA LYS A 320 -24.33 -11.73 -5.24
C LYS A 320 -25.14 -10.44 -5.32
N HIS A 321 -24.77 -9.44 -4.52
CA HIS A 321 -25.42 -8.13 -4.54
C HIS A 321 -25.26 -7.46 -5.90
N TYR A 322 -24.04 -7.45 -6.46
CA TYR A 322 -23.79 -6.92 -7.79
C TYR A 322 -24.62 -7.63 -8.87
N TYR A 323 -24.61 -8.96 -8.92
CA TYR A 323 -25.42 -9.71 -9.87
C TYR A 323 -26.90 -9.42 -9.75
N ASN A 324 -27.43 -9.32 -8.54
CA ASN A 324 -28.85 -9.01 -8.31
C ASN A 324 -29.20 -7.58 -8.72
N SER A 325 -28.31 -6.62 -8.53
CA SER A 325 -28.51 -5.20 -8.88
C SER A 325 -28.38 -4.96 -10.40
N SER A 326 -27.41 -5.59 -11.05
CA SER A 326 -27.13 -5.39 -12.48
C SER A 326 -28.21 -5.98 -13.41
N HIS A 327 -29.14 -6.79 -12.92
CA HIS A 327 -30.18 -7.43 -13.73
C HIS A 327 -31.44 -6.55 -13.94
N CYS A 328 -31.50 -5.34 -13.36
CA CYS A 328 -32.59 -4.42 -13.65
C CYS A 328 -32.32 -3.64 -14.94
N ARG A 329 -32.82 -4.18 -16.07
CA ARG A 329 -32.63 -3.60 -17.42
C ARG A 329 -33.55 -2.41 -17.71
N PHE A 330 -34.61 -2.23 -16.95
CA PHE A 330 -35.65 -1.25 -17.21
C PHE A 330 -35.90 -0.36 -15.99
N VAL A 331 -36.32 0.86 -16.24
CA VAL A 331 -36.74 1.80 -15.18
C VAL A 331 -38.19 2.15 -15.44
N CYS A 332 -39.02 2.12 -14.41
CA CYS A 332 -40.41 2.51 -14.53
C CYS A 332 -40.53 3.99 -14.95
N GLY A 333 -41.25 4.25 -16.05
CA GLY A 333 -41.38 5.61 -16.57
C GLY A 333 -42.17 6.57 -15.66
N GLN A 334 -42.91 6.05 -14.67
CA GLN A 334 -43.74 6.84 -13.78
C GLN A 334 -43.12 7.11 -12.41
N CYS A 335 -42.44 6.10 -11.80
CA CYS A 335 -41.90 6.23 -10.44
C CYS A 335 -40.37 6.09 -10.38
N GLY A 336 -39.69 5.81 -11.48
CA GLY A 336 -38.22 5.68 -11.53
C GLY A 336 -37.69 4.38 -10.89
N THR A 337 -38.56 3.50 -10.41
CA THR A 337 -38.10 2.23 -9.77
C THR A 337 -37.49 1.29 -10.80
N PRO A 338 -36.33 0.68 -10.55
CA PRO A 338 -35.73 -0.31 -11.47
C PRO A 338 -36.57 -1.58 -11.47
N ILE A 339 -36.92 -2.06 -12.69
CA ILE A 339 -37.74 -3.26 -12.92
C ILE A 339 -36.96 -4.28 -13.76
N ARG A 340 -37.12 -5.58 -13.44
CA ARG A 340 -36.41 -6.67 -14.11
C ARG A 340 -36.98 -7.02 -15.47
N GLN A 341 -38.29 -6.82 -15.66
CA GLN A 341 -39.02 -7.15 -16.87
C GLN A 341 -39.99 -6.02 -17.20
N LYS A 342 -40.29 -5.86 -18.50
CA LYS A 342 -41.39 -5.02 -18.95
C LYS A 342 -42.72 -5.56 -18.38
N GLY A 343 -43.61 -4.64 -18.03
CA GLY A 343 -44.90 -5.00 -17.47
C GLY A 343 -45.29 -4.10 -16.29
N ARG A 344 -46.08 -4.61 -15.38
CA ARG A 344 -46.63 -3.87 -14.25
C ARG A 344 -45.56 -3.57 -13.21
N CYS A 345 -45.35 -2.30 -12.89
CA CYS A 345 -44.38 -1.88 -11.88
C CYS A 345 -44.82 -2.37 -10.48
N PRO A 346 -43.94 -3.08 -9.72
CA PRO A 346 -44.27 -3.57 -8.39
C PRO A 346 -44.45 -2.45 -7.35
N ASN A 347 -43.95 -1.26 -7.61
CA ASN A 347 -43.99 -0.14 -6.68
C ASN A 347 -45.20 0.79 -6.91
N CYS A 348 -45.48 1.18 -8.16
CA CYS A 348 -46.56 2.13 -8.47
C CYS A 348 -47.68 1.53 -9.31
N GLY A 349 -47.59 0.27 -9.73
CA GLY A 349 -48.63 -0.41 -10.52
C GLY A 349 -48.70 0.00 -11.99
N ALA A 350 -47.89 0.98 -12.45
CA ALA A 350 -47.91 1.45 -13.84
C ALA A 350 -47.45 0.36 -14.80
N MET A 351 -48.11 0.27 -15.96
CA MET A 351 -47.68 -0.61 -17.06
C MET A 351 -46.50 0.05 -17.83
N ASN A 352 -45.43 -0.67 -18.00
CA ASN A 352 -44.23 -0.26 -18.75
C ASN A 352 -44.10 -1.21 -19.95
N GLU A 353 -44.22 -0.70 -21.14
CA GLU A 353 -44.09 -1.41 -22.41
C GLU A 353 -42.66 -1.46 -22.95
#